data_5155c286dd8d1cd3a0798d65b05c3d7f
#
_entry.id   5155c286dd8d1cd3a0798d65b05c3d7f
#
_cell.length_a   1.000
_cell.length_b   1.000
_cell.length_c   1.000
_cell.angle_alpha   90.00
_cell.angle_beta   90.00
_cell.angle_gamma   90.00
#
_symmetry.space_group_name_H-M   'P 1'
#
loop_
_entity.id
_entity.type
_entity.pdbx_description
1 polymer ?
#
loop_
_entity_poly.entity_id
_entity_poly.type
_entity_poly.pdbx_seq_one_letter_code
_entity_poly.pdbx_strand_id
1 'polypeptide(L)'
;SKGKIPVIAGTGSNSTDEAITLTKYAEKVGADAALVVTPYYNKPTQEGLYQHFKSINDHCSIPLIIYNIPPRSVVDMSVDTMARLFELKNIIGVKDATGDLDRVDQQKKKMGPDFIQLSGEDATALEFNMRGGVGCISVTANIASRLCSEFQEASLSKNNSNLLAK
;
A
#
# COMPACT_ATOMS: atom_id res chain seq x y z
N SER A 1 -0.50 -8.02 18.16
CA SER A 1 -1.22 -6.81 18.58
C SER A 1 -2.26 -7.10 19.67
N LYS A 2 -2.72 -8.35 19.78
CA LYS A 2 -3.83 -8.77 20.68
C LYS A 2 -5.08 -7.89 20.48
N GLY A 3 -5.38 -7.49 19.23
CA GLY A 3 -6.53 -6.67 18.90
C GLY A 3 -6.43 -5.18 19.25
N LYS A 4 -5.26 -4.70 19.69
CA LYS A 4 -5.08 -3.28 20.03
C LYS A 4 -4.81 -2.39 18.81
N ILE A 5 -4.14 -2.93 17.80
CA ILE A 5 -3.83 -2.25 16.54
C ILE A 5 -4.01 -3.24 15.39
N PRO A 6 -4.41 -2.79 14.20
CA PRO A 6 -4.50 -3.63 13.01
C PRO A 6 -3.13 -4.24 12.64
N VAL A 7 -3.16 -5.46 12.13
CA VAL A 7 -1.98 -6.18 11.63
C VAL A 7 -2.09 -6.33 10.12
N ILE A 8 -1.15 -5.74 9.40
CA ILE A 8 -1.03 -5.89 7.95
C ILE A 8 0.12 -6.88 7.69
N ALA A 9 -0.18 -8.04 7.15
CA ALA A 9 0.81 -9.08 6.88
C ALA A 9 1.40 -8.95 5.48
N GLY A 10 2.73 -8.97 5.35
CA GLY A 10 3.39 -9.07 4.05
C GLY A 10 3.24 -10.48 3.47
N THR A 11 2.53 -10.63 2.36
CA THR A 11 2.20 -11.92 1.75
C THR A 11 2.55 -12.00 0.26
N GLY A 12 3.22 -10.97 -0.27
CA GLY A 12 3.59 -10.92 -1.68
C GLY A 12 4.69 -11.89 -2.05
N SER A 13 4.61 -12.43 -3.26
CA SER A 13 5.63 -13.24 -3.94
C SER A 13 5.58 -12.96 -5.44
N ASN A 14 6.66 -13.29 -6.16
CA ASN A 14 6.65 -13.27 -7.62
C ASN A 14 5.98 -14.53 -8.22
N SER A 15 5.64 -15.52 -7.39
CA SER A 15 4.78 -16.64 -7.71
C SER A 15 3.36 -16.36 -7.22
N THR A 16 2.39 -16.41 -8.12
CA THR A 16 0.97 -16.18 -7.76
C THR A 16 0.45 -17.23 -6.78
N ASP A 17 0.81 -18.50 -6.96
CA ASP A 17 0.38 -19.60 -6.08
C ASP A 17 0.95 -19.46 -4.67
N GLU A 18 2.21 -19.02 -4.56
CA GLU A 18 2.83 -18.75 -3.27
C GLU A 18 2.17 -17.55 -2.57
N ALA A 19 1.91 -16.45 -3.30
CA ALA A 19 1.21 -15.28 -2.77
C ALA A 19 -0.19 -15.65 -2.27
N ILE A 20 -0.94 -16.48 -2.99
CA ILE A 20 -2.23 -17.00 -2.55
C ILE A 20 -2.07 -17.82 -1.26
N THR A 21 -1.10 -18.72 -1.20
CA THR A 21 -0.84 -19.56 -0.03
C THR A 21 -0.51 -18.73 1.20
N LEU A 22 0.38 -17.74 1.06
CA LEU A 22 0.76 -16.84 2.15
C LEU A 22 -0.41 -15.97 2.61
N THR A 23 -1.21 -15.47 1.66
CA THR A 23 -2.38 -14.63 1.97
C THR A 23 -3.47 -15.41 2.71
N LYS A 24 -3.76 -16.66 2.28
CA LYS A 24 -4.66 -17.57 3.01
C LYS A 24 -4.16 -17.87 4.41
N TYR A 25 -2.85 -18.04 4.57
CA TYR A 25 -2.28 -18.26 5.90
C TYR A 25 -2.45 -17.04 6.80
N ALA A 26 -2.16 -15.82 6.28
CA ALA A 26 -2.35 -14.58 7.02
C ALA A 26 -3.82 -14.38 7.46
N GLU A 27 -4.77 -14.65 6.56
CA GLU A 27 -6.21 -14.65 6.86
C GLU A 27 -6.56 -15.64 7.97
N LYS A 28 -6.08 -16.88 7.87
CA LYS A 28 -6.33 -17.95 8.85
C LYS A 28 -5.82 -17.60 10.26
N VAL A 29 -4.69 -16.92 10.37
CA VAL A 29 -4.12 -16.53 11.67
C VAL A 29 -4.63 -15.19 12.19
N GLY A 30 -5.58 -14.55 11.49
CA GLY A 30 -6.29 -13.35 11.95
C GLY A 30 -5.54 -12.05 11.69
N ALA A 31 -4.80 -11.93 10.59
CA ALA A 31 -4.34 -10.63 10.11
C ALA A 31 -5.54 -9.80 9.61
N ASP A 32 -5.47 -8.48 9.76
CA ASP A 32 -6.54 -7.56 9.40
C ASP A 32 -6.49 -7.17 7.90
N ALA A 33 -5.30 -7.21 7.29
CA ALA A 33 -5.08 -6.99 5.86
C ALA A 33 -3.80 -7.69 5.39
N ALA A 34 -3.66 -7.85 4.07
CA ALA A 34 -2.47 -8.36 3.43
C ALA A 34 -1.81 -7.28 2.56
N LEU A 35 -0.49 -7.13 2.69
CA LEU A 35 0.34 -6.28 1.85
C LEU A 35 1.03 -7.14 0.79
N VAL A 36 0.66 -6.94 -0.47
CA VAL A 36 1.11 -7.77 -1.59
C VAL A 36 1.99 -6.94 -2.51
N VAL A 37 3.29 -7.22 -2.52
CA VAL A 37 4.22 -6.58 -3.46
C VAL A 37 3.95 -7.05 -4.89
N THR A 38 4.12 -6.15 -5.87
CA THR A 38 4.10 -6.52 -7.29
C THR A 38 5.15 -7.61 -7.56
N PRO A 39 4.86 -8.61 -8.42
CA PRO A 39 5.85 -9.62 -8.77
C PRO A 39 7.17 -9.00 -9.21
N TYR A 40 8.23 -9.35 -8.53
CA TYR A 40 9.61 -8.90 -8.75
C TYR A 40 10.38 -9.92 -9.60
N TYR A 41 11.44 -9.50 -10.24
CA TYR A 41 12.34 -10.31 -11.08
C TYR A 41 11.75 -10.73 -12.43
N ASN A 42 10.57 -11.33 -12.47
CA ASN A 42 9.94 -11.89 -13.68
C ASN A 42 9.23 -10.86 -14.58
N LYS A 43 9.16 -9.59 -14.16
CA LYS A 43 8.72 -8.43 -14.95
C LYS A 43 7.40 -8.66 -15.71
N PRO A 44 6.29 -8.91 -15.02
CA PRO A 44 4.99 -9.09 -15.68
C PRO A 44 4.55 -7.82 -16.42
N THR A 45 3.71 -8.00 -17.46
CA THR A 45 3.00 -6.91 -18.11
C THR A 45 1.91 -6.34 -17.19
N GLN A 46 1.28 -5.20 -17.55
CA GLN A 46 0.16 -4.64 -16.78
C GLN A 46 -1.01 -5.64 -16.67
N GLU A 47 -1.29 -6.38 -17.72
CA GLU A 47 -2.30 -7.44 -17.67
C GLU A 47 -1.85 -8.61 -16.77
N GLY A 48 -0.57 -8.98 -16.80
CA GLY A 48 0.00 -9.96 -15.88
C GLY A 48 -0.12 -9.54 -14.42
N LEU A 49 0.12 -8.25 -14.11
CA LEU A 49 -0.09 -7.67 -12.77
C LEU A 49 -1.57 -7.77 -12.37
N TYR A 50 -2.48 -7.39 -13.27
CA TYR A 50 -3.92 -7.50 -13.01
C TYR A 50 -4.33 -8.93 -12.69
N GLN A 51 -3.92 -9.90 -13.50
CA GLN A 51 -4.27 -11.31 -13.31
C GLN A 51 -3.67 -11.89 -12.01
N HIS A 52 -2.45 -11.49 -11.65
CA HIS A 52 -1.82 -11.88 -10.40
C HIS A 52 -2.66 -11.44 -9.18
N PHE A 53 -3.00 -10.15 -9.08
CA PHE A 53 -3.80 -9.62 -7.97
C PHE A 53 -5.24 -10.12 -8.01
N LYS A 54 -5.83 -10.27 -9.20
CA LYS A 54 -7.16 -10.85 -9.35
C LYS A 54 -7.21 -12.28 -8.82
N SER A 55 -6.21 -13.09 -9.14
CA SER A 55 -6.14 -14.47 -8.64
C SER A 55 -6.04 -14.52 -7.11
N ILE A 56 -5.27 -13.62 -6.48
CA ILE A 56 -5.20 -13.54 -5.02
C ILE A 56 -6.57 -13.11 -4.45
N ASN A 57 -7.19 -12.08 -5.04
CA ASN A 57 -8.52 -11.59 -4.64
C ASN A 57 -9.59 -12.69 -4.70
N ASP A 58 -9.56 -13.52 -5.74
CA ASP A 58 -10.57 -14.56 -5.96
C ASP A 58 -10.41 -15.75 -4.99
N HIS A 59 -9.25 -15.92 -4.38
CA HIS A 59 -8.94 -17.03 -3.48
C HIS A 59 -8.90 -16.67 -2.00
N CYS A 60 -8.98 -15.38 -1.64
CA CYS A 60 -8.89 -14.86 -0.28
C CYS A 60 -10.01 -13.86 -0.01
N SER A 61 -10.38 -13.68 1.27
CA SER A 61 -11.42 -12.71 1.67
C SER A 61 -10.85 -11.54 2.48
N ILE A 62 -9.57 -11.62 2.86
CA ILE A 62 -8.86 -10.57 3.60
C ILE A 62 -8.66 -9.32 2.71
N PRO A 63 -8.78 -8.10 3.25
CA PRO A 63 -8.43 -6.88 2.53
C PRO A 63 -7.00 -6.90 1.99
N LEU A 64 -6.82 -6.47 0.74
CA LEU A 64 -5.53 -6.49 0.04
C LEU A 64 -5.05 -5.07 -0.22
N ILE A 65 -3.81 -4.78 0.14
CA ILE A 65 -3.10 -3.53 -0.17
C ILE A 65 -2.01 -3.86 -1.18
N ILE A 66 -2.08 -3.22 -2.35
CA ILE A 66 -1.06 -3.33 -3.38
C ILE A 66 0.23 -2.68 -2.86
N TYR A 67 1.38 -3.31 -3.05
CA TYR A 67 2.67 -2.68 -2.78
C TYR A 67 3.42 -2.46 -4.09
N ASN A 68 3.46 -1.21 -4.55
CA ASN A 68 4.14 -0.80 -5.76
C ASN A 68 5.48 -0.15 -5.42
N ILE A 69 6.59 -0.82 -5.75
CA ILE A 69 7.96 -0.40 -5.47
C ILE A 69 8.89 -0.65 -6.67
N PRO A 70 8.78 0.15 -7.74
CA PRO A 70 9.54 -0.04 -8.97
C PRO A 70 11.06 -0.14 -8.80
N PRO A 71 11.71 0.62 -7.88
CA PRO A 71 13.16 0.51 -7.68
C PRO A 71 13.63 -0.89 -7.24
N ARG A 72 12.73 -1.71 -6.68
CA ARG A 72 13.05 -3.07 -6.21
C ARG A 72 12.41 -4.16 -7.06
N SER A 73 11.17 -3.96 -7.50
CA SER A 73 10.44 -4.96 -8.31
C SER A 73 10.74 -4.87 -9.81
N VAL A 74 11.32 -3.76 -10.26
CA VAL A 74 11.61 -3.43 -11.68
C VAL A 74 10.34 -3.28 -12.54
N VAL A 75 9.17 -3.44 -11.97
CA VAL A 75 7.88 -3.18 -12.63
C VAL A 75 7.15 -2.08 -11.88
N ASP A 76 6.51 -1.19 -12.63
CA ASP A 76 5.64 -0.15 -12.12
C ASP A 76 4.20 -0.45 -12.54
N MET A 77 3.31 -0.60 -11.56
CA MET A 77 1.89 -0.76 -11.82
C MET A 77 1.28 0.61 -12.16
N SER A 78 0.68 0.73 -13.33
CA SER A 78 0.02 1.97 -13.74
C SER A 78 -1.22 2.27 -12.89
N VAL A 79 -1.56 3.56 -12.79
CA VAL A 79 -2.80 4.01 -12.11
C VAL A 79 -4.05 3.38 -12.76
N ASP A 80 -4.01 3.14 -14.08
CA ASP A 80 -5.10 2.47 -14.80
C ASP A 80 -5.28 1.01 -14.37
N THR A 81 -4.18 0.29 -14.18
CA THR A 81 -4.22 -1.08 -13.67
C THR A 81 -4.72 -1.11 -12.22
N MET A 82 -4.29 -0.17 -11.38
CA MET A 82 -4.79 -0.03 -10.00
C MET A 82 -6.30 0.24 -9.98
N ALA A 83 -6.79 1.10 -10.86
CA ALA A 83 -8.22 1.41 -10.94
C ALA A 83 -9.06 0.18 -11.32
N ARG A 84 -8.59 -0.63 -12.28
CA ARG A 84 -9.23 -1.91 -12.61
C ARG A 84 -9.23 -2.88 -11.42
N LEU A 85 -8.14 -2.92 -10.66
CA LEU A 85 -8.03 -3.77 -9.47
C LEU A 85 -8.94 -3.30 -8.34
N PHE A 86 -9.12 -1.99 -8.18
CA PHE A 86 -10.00 -1.43 -7.15
C PHE A 86 -11.48 -1.75 -7.36
N GLU A 87 -11.88 -2.17 -8.57
CA GLU A 87 -13.22 -2.72 -8.83
C GLU A 87 -13.42 -4.10 -8.20
N LEU A 88 -12.33 -4.78 -7.78
CA LEU A 88 -12.38 -6.07 -7.11
C LEU A 88 -12.68 -5.91 -5.61
N LYS A 89 -13.42 -6.86 -5.06
CA LYS A 89 -14.02 -6.78 -3.72
C LYS A 89 -13.01 -6.51 -2.60
N ASN A 90 -11.82 -7.13 -2.66
CA ASN A 90 -10.89 -7.12 -1.53
C ASN A 90 -9.74 -6.12 -1.71
N ILE A 91 -9.57 -5.51 -2.88
CA ILE A 91 -8.52 -4.50 -3.09
C ILE A 91 -8.97 -3.18 -2.45
N ILE A 92 -8.26 -2.71 -1.43
CA ILE A 92 -8.64 -1.52 -0.67
C ILE A 92 -7.71 -0.32 -0.85
N GLY A 93 -6.52 -0.51 -1.42
CA GLY A 93 -5.56 0.59 -1.56
C GLY A 93 -4.18 0.17 -1.99
N VAL A 94 -3.25 1.10 -1.87
CA VAL A 94 -1.85 0.94 -2.26
C VAL A 94 -0.90 1.45 -1.17
N LYS A 95 0.23 0.76 -1.01
CA LYS A 95 1.47 1.34 -0.50
C LYS A 95 2.30 1.74 -1.71
N ASP A 96 2.41 3.04 -1.95
CA ASP A 96 3.16 3.60 -3.08
C ASP A 96 4.58 3.99 -2.64
N ALA A 97 5.56 3.37 -3.27
CA ALA A 97 6.99 3.63 -3.07
C ALA A 97 7.68 3.95 -4.41
N THR A 98 6.97 4.65 -5.29
CA THR A 98 7.52 5.13 -6.57
C THR A 98 8.38 6.39 -6.39
N GLY A 99 8.11 7.20 -5.36
CA GLY A 99 8.66 8.55 -5.20
C GLY A 99 7.96 9.61 -6.05
N ASP A 100 7.01 9.24 -6.88
CA ASP A 100 6.23 10.15 -7.72
C ASP A 100 4.95 10.59 -6.97
N LEU A 101 4.99 11.80 -6.41
CA LEU A 101 3.89 12.35 -5.63
C LEU A 101 2.67 12.74 -6.48
N ASP A 102 2.81 12.96 -7.77
CA ASP A 102 1.69 13.27 -8.65
C ASP A 102 0.74 12.07 -8.80
N ARG A 103 1.21 10.89 -8.51
CA ARG A 103 0.39 9.66 -8.48
C ARG A 103 -0.69 9.71 -7.41
N VAL A 104 -0.46 10.40 -6.29
CA VAL A 104 -1.46 10.56 -5.23
C VAL A 104 -2.71 11.25 -5.78
N ASP A 105 -2.50 12.36 -6.52
CA ASP A 105 -3.58 13.12 -7.12
C ASP A 105 -4.26 12.34 -8.26
N GLN A 106 -3.48 11.64 -9.09
CA GLN A 106 -4.00 10.80 -10.17
C GLN A 106 -4.85 9.65 -9.63
N GLN A 107 -4.39 8.97 -8.60
CA GLN A 107 -5.09 7.86 -7.94
C GLN A 107 -6.38 8.36 -7.29
N LYS A 108 -6.33 9.48 -6.55
CA LYS A 108 -7.50 10.12 -5.93
C LYS A 108 -8.54 10.53 -6.96
N LYS A 109 -8.12 11.13 -8.07
CA LYS A 109 -9.02 11.54 -9.16
C LYS A 109 -9.71 10.36 -9.82
N LYS A 110 -9.01 9.23 -9.95
CA LYS A 110 -9.50 8.08 -10.70
C LYS A 110 -10.32 7.10 -9.85
N MET A 111 -9.97 6.90 -8.61
CA MET A 111 -10.56 5.90 -7.71
C MET A 111 -11.36 6.50 -6.56
N GLY A 112 -11.27 7.82 -6.35
CA GLY A 112 -12.01 8.50 -5.28
C GLY A 112 -11.34 8.40 -3.90
N PRO A 113 -12.04 8.90 -2.85
CA PRO A 113 -11.48 8.99 -1.50
C PRO A 113 -11.42 7.65 -0.75
N ASP A 114 -12.16 6.65 -1.21
CA ASP A 114 -12.23 5.34 -0.55
C ASP A 114 -11.01 4.46 -0.87
N PHE A 115 -10.22 4.81 -1.90
CA PHE A 115 -8.97 4.14 -2.20
C PHE A 115 -7.89 4.60 -1.23
N ILE A 116 -7.46 3.70 -0.35
CA ILE A 116 -6.45 3.97 0.69
C ILE A 116 -5.08 4.15 0.05
N GLN A 117 -4.43 5.29 0.32
CA GLN A 117 -3.10 5.58 -0.18
C GLN A 117 -2.12 5.70 0.99
N LEU A 118 -1.14 4.80 1.06
CA LEU A 118 -0.07 4.78 2.06
C LEU A 118 1.26 5.07 1.39
N SER A 119 2.05 5.97 1.96
CA SER A 119 3.43 6.19 1.52
C SER A 119 4.31 4.99 1.87
N GLY A 120 5.20 4.60 0.97
CA GLY A 120 6.26 3.64 1.22
C GLY A 120 7.63 4.28 1.46
N GLU A 121 7.69 5.64 1.55
CA GLU A 121 8.93 6.42 1.62
C GLU A 121 8.82 7.49 2.72
N ASP A 122 9.69 7.40 3.73
CA ASP A 122 9.68 8.31 4.88
C ASP A 122 9.98 9.76 4.46
N ALA A 123 10.90 9.98 3.53
CA ALA A 123 11.35 11.31 3.13
C ALA A 123 10.24 12.15 2.45
N THR A 124 9.29 11.51 1.79
CA THR A 124 8.19 12.17 1.08
C THR A 124 6.85 12.05 1.78
N ALA A 125 6.79 11.39 2.95
CA ALA A 125 5.54 11.06 3.63
C ALA A 125 4.70 12.29 4.01
N LEU A 126 5.32 13.42 4.37
CA LEU A 126 4.60 14.65 4.68
C LEU A 126 3.82 15.16 3.46
N GLU A 127 4.50 15.36 2.35
CA GLU A 127 3.86 15.87 1.12
C GLU A 127 2.84 14.85 0.58
N PHE A 128 3.14 13.57 0.67
CA PHE A 128 2.21 12.49 0.30
C PHE A 128 0.89 12.60 1.09
N ASN A 129 0.94 12.80 2.41
CA ASN A 129 -0.23 12.99 3.24
C ASN A 129 -0.96 14.31 2.94
N MET A 130 -0.24 15.40 2.67
CA MET A 130 -0.84 16.69 2.27
C MET A 130 -1.62 16.60 0.96
N ARG A 131 -1.23 15.74 0.03
CA ARG A 131 -1.94 15.50 -1.25
C ARG A 131 -3.14 14.54 -1.10
N GLY A 132 -3.28 13.87 0.02
CA GLY A 132 -4.44 13.00 0.32
C GLY A 132 -4.10 11.58 0.71
N GLY A 133 -2.83 11.28 0.94
CA GLY A 133 -2.41 10.06 1.59
C GLY A 133 -2.89 10.01 3.04
N VAL A 134 -2.96 8.80 3.60
CA VAL A 134 -3.53 8.57 4.94
C VAL A 134 -2.51 7.97 5.92
N GLY A 135 -1.23 7.92 5.55
CA GLY A 135 -0.19 7.40 6.40
C GLY A 135 1.03 6.88 5.66
N CYS A 136 1.95 6.28 6.41
CA CYS A 136 3.18 5.71 5.87
C CYS A 136 3.46 4.34 6.50
N ILE A 137 3.84 3.37 5.67
CA ILE A 137 4.48 2.14 6.15
C ILE A 137 5.98 2.38 6.12
N SER A 138 6.49 2.90 7.23
CA SER A 138 7.80 3.48 7.44
C SER A 138 8.89 2.45 7.70
N VAL A 139 10.09 2.68 7.17
CA VAL A 139 11.32 1.96 7.58
C VAL A 139 11.85 2.53 8.91
N THR A 140 11.83 3.85 9.06
CA THR A 140 12.31 4.56 10.25
C THR A 140 11.53 4.16 11.51
N ALA A 141 10.26 3.78 11.39
CA ALA A 141 9.44 3.33 12.50
C ALA A 141 9.97 2.08 13.23
N ASN A 142 10.87 1.30 12.61
CA ASN A 142 11.51 0.16 13.27
C ASN A 142 12.47 0.58 14.41
N ILE A 143 13.00 1.80 14.37
CA ILE A 143 13.95 2.32 15.36
C ILE A 143 13.43 3.56 16.11
N ALA A 144 12.48 4.30 15.54
CA ALA A 144 11.94 5.54 16.07
C ALA A 144 10.41 5.57 16.01
N SER A 145 9.74 4.49 16.44
CA SER A 145 8.29 4.29 16.28
C SER A 145 7.45 5.41 16.87
N ARG A 146 7.83 5.93 18.06
CA ARG A 146 7.11 7.05 18.71
C ARG A 146 7.19 8.33 17.87
N LEU A 147 8.37 8.72 17.40
CA LEU A 147 8.55 9.92 16.60
C LEU A 147 7.81 9.80 15.26
N CYS A 148 7.80 8.61 14.63
CA CYS A 148 7.04 8.37 13.43
C CYS A 148 5.53 8.47 13.68
N SER A 149 5.02 7.98 14.81
CA SER A 149 3.61 8.11 15.18
C SER A 149 3.22 9.58 15.38
N GLU A 150 3.98 10.32 16.19
CA GLU A 150 3.78 11.75 16.42
C GLU A 150 3.82 12.55 15.11
N PHE A 151 4.76 12.23 14.21
CA PHE A 151 4.86 12.83 12.89
C PHE A 151 3.60 12.54 12.04
N GLN A 152 3.13 11.29 12.00
CA GLN A 152 1.94 10.93 11.23
C GLN A 152 0.68 11.62 11.78
N GLU A 153 0.50 11.66 13.10
CA GLU A 153 -0.60 12.37 13.74
C GLU A 153 -0.59 13.87 13.37
N ALA A 154 0.60 14.49 13.44
CA ALA A 154 0.76 15.89 13.07
C ALA A 154 0.50 16.14 11.57
N SER A 155 1.02 15.27 10.69
CA SER A 155 0.88 15.43 9.23
C SER A 155 -0.57 15.24 8.74
N LEU A 156 -1.36 14.43 9.43
CA LEU A 156 -2.77 14.16 9.12
C LEU A 156 -3.73 15.13 9.82
N SER A 157 -3.24 15.90 10.82
CA SER A 157 -4.05 16.90 11.48
C SER A 157 -4.33 18.09 10.53
N LYS A 158 -5.54 18.66 10.60
CA LYS A 158 -5.94 19.82 9.77
C LYS A 158 -5.14 21.11 10.03
N ASN A 159 -4.22 21.13 11.01
CA ASN A 159 -3.40 22.28 11.40
C ASN A 159 -1.96 22.19 10.85
N ASN A 160 -1.80 21.92 9.57
CA ASN A 160 -0.49 21.75 8.92
C ASN A 160 0.39 23.01 8.83
N SER A 161 -0.10 24.21 9.21
CA SER A 161 0.64 25.48 9.08
C SER A 161 1.92 25.57 9.93
N ASN A 162 2.09 24.72 10.93
CA ASN A 162 3.24 24.76 11.86
C ASN A 162 4.31 23.67 11.59
N LEU A 163 4.09 22.74 10.67
CA LEU A 163 5.02 21.63 10.40
C LEU A 163 6.18 22.03 9.47
N LEU A 164 5.98 23.03 8.61
CA LEU A 164 7.00 23.53 7.69
C LEU A 164 7.95 24.56 8.34
N ALA A 165 7.71 24.94 9.59
CA ALA A 165 8.46 25.98 10.31
C ALA A 165 9.49 25.44 11.32
N LYS A 166 9.71 24.12 11.37
CA LYS A 166 10.71 23.44 12.21
C LYS A 166 11.58 22.52 11.39
#